data_4a191d37c29f936e8d9018180e5541cd
#
_entry.id   4a191d37c29f936e8d9018180e5541cd
#
_cell.length_a   1.000
_cell.length_b   1.000
_cell.length_c   1.000
_cell.angle_alpha   90.00
_cell.angle_beta   90.00
_cell.angle_gamma   90.00
#
_symmetry.space_group_name_H-M   'P 1'
#
loop_
_entity.id
_entity.type
_entity.pdbx_description
1 polymer ?
#
loop_
_entity_poly.entity_id
_entity_poly.type
_entity_poly.pdbx_seq_one_letter_code
_entity_poly.pdbx_strand_id
1 'polypeptide(L)'
;MYAMRFLSRLTGLMRGERRPASDPAPVLLGLAGFDGKLKFLNPAWEKILGYPAKELLERPLRELMQQHGQAAVALVDRLLAEDSFDPMEFGLRCQDGTIKWFLWHRRFDSEHQAIFIAGYDITEQKRREIESLIRSYEGPRRAGAAI
;
A
#
# COMPACT_ATOMS: atom_id res chain seq x y z
N MET A 1 0.58 6.99 -24.59
CA MET A 1 -0.37 8.07 -24.30
C MET A 1 -1.13 7.85 -23.00
N TYR A 2 -1.61 6.66 -22.76
CA TYR A 2 -2.33 6.36 -21.54
C TYR A 2 -1.43 6.47 -20.29
N ALA A 3 -0.20 5.97 -20.39
CA ALA A 3 0.78 6.06 -19.30
C ALA A 3 1.17 7.51 -18.99
N MET A 4 1.23 8.37 -20.00
CA MET A 4 1.55 9.79 -19.79
C MET A 4 0.44 10.54 -19.04
N ARG A 5 -0.82 10.20 -19.31
CA ARG A 5 -1.94 10.79 -18.57
C ARG A 5 -1.96 10.32 -17.12
N PHE A 6 -1.62 9.07 -16.91
CA PHE A 6 -1.52 8.51 -15.56
C PHE A 6 -0.35 9.14 -14.81
N LEU A 7 0.81 9.22 -15.45
CA LEU A 7 1.99 9.89 -14.89
C LEU A 7 1.74 11.37 -14.61
N SER A 8 0.99 12.03 -15.48
CA SER A 8 0.62 13.43 -15.27
C SER A 8 -0.26 13.61 -14.02
N ARG A 9 -1.20 12.68 -13.81
CA ARG A 9 -2.02 12.69 -12.58
C ARG A 9 -1.18 12.38 -11.35
N LEU A 10 -0.25 11.44 -11.47
CA LEU A 10 0.69 11.12 -10.39
C LEU A 10 1.59 12.30 -10.05
N THR A 11 2.05 13.03 -11.06
CA THR A 11 2.92 14.19 -10.84
C THR A 11 2.21 15.30 -10.09
N GLY A 12 0.93 15.51 -10.37
CA GLY A 12 0.11 16.46 -9.62
C GLY A 12 -0.04 16.11 -8.17
N LEU A 13 -0.25 14.83 -7.87
CA LEU A 13 -0.31 14.30 -6.50
C LEU A 13 1.04 14.41 -5.80
N MET A 14 2.14 14.23 -6.53
CA MET A 14 3.49 14.30 -5.99
C MET A 14 3.90 15.71 -5.58
N ARG A 15 3.42 16.73 -6.27
CA ARG A 15 3.76 18.12 -5.96
C ARG A 15 3.05 18.66 -4.74
N GLY A 16 2.15 17.89 -4.16
CA GLY A 16 1.36 18.33 -3.02
C GLY A 16 0.44 19.49 -3.34
N GLU A 17 0.27 19.77 -4.64
CA GLU A 17 -0.61 20.84 -5.09
C GLU A 17 -2.06 20.49 -4.76
N ARG A 18 -2.74 21.42 -4.11
CA ARG A 18 -4.17 21.30 -3.79
C ARG A 18 -4.54 20.16 -2.85
N ARG A 19 -3.76 19.95 -1.79
CA ARG A 19 -4.24 19.09 -0.71
C ARG A 19 -4.96 19.95 0.31
N PRO A 20 -6.29 19.92 0.33
CA PRO A 20 -7.01 20.57 1.43
C PRO A 20 -6.67 19.88 2.75
N ALA A 21 -6.79 20.62 3.84
CA ALA A 21 -6.48 20.07 5.17
C ALA A 21 -7.34 18.85 5.53
N SER A 22 -8.43 18.62 4.81
CA SER A 22 -9.33 17.50 4.99
C SER A 22 -9.01 16.31 4.09
N ASP A 23 -7.89 16.33 3.35
CA ASP A 23 -7.53 15.24 2.46
C ASP A 23 -7.33 13.93 3.22
N PRO A 24 -7.77 12.82 2.62
CA PRO A 24 -7.48 11.52 3.20
C PRO A 24 -5.97 11.27 3.27
N ALA A 25 -5.59 10.25 4.02
CA ALA A 25 -4.20 9.86 4.15
C ALA A 25 -3.54 9.68 2.77
N PRO A 26 -2.23 9.98 2.65
CA PRO A 26 -1.55 9.89 1.36
C PRO A 26 -1.57 8.48 0.78
N VAL A 27 -1.56 8.42 -0.53
CA VAL A 27 -1.58 7.17 -1.27
C VAL A 27 -0.14 6.80 -1.66
N LEU A 28 0.21 5.54 -1.46
CA LEU A 28 1.47 4.98 -1.97
C LEU A 28 1.29 4.67 -3.44
N LEU A 29 1.99 5.39 -4.31
CA LEU A 29 1.94 5.15 -5.75
C LEU A 29 3.28 4.62 -6.22
N GLY A 30 3.23 3.52 -6.95
CA GLY A 30 4.42 2.88 -7.48
C GLY A 30 4.22 2.38 -8.90
N LEU A 31 5.33 2.26 -9.60
CA LEU A 31 5.38 1.69 -10.94
C LEU A 31 6.45 0.61 -10.94
N ALA A 32 6.05 -0.60 -11.31
CA ALA A 32 6.99 -1.69 -11.51
C ALA A 32 7.04 -2.07 -12.98
N GLY A 33 8.20 -2.52 -13.45
CA GLY A 33 8.30 -3.12 -14.76
C GLY A 33 7.83 -4.57 -14.74
N PHE A 34 7.72 -5.19 -15.91
CA PHE A 34 7.38 -6.60 -16.01
C PHE A 34 8.51 -7.50 -15.47
N ASP A 35 9.71 -6.93 -15.30
CA ASP A 35 10.83 -7.61 -14.63
C ASP A 35 10.67 -7.61 -13.09
N GLY A 36 9.61 -7.00 -12.57
CA GLY A 36 9.34 -6.93 -11.15
C GLY A 36 10.12 -5.86 -10.40
N LYS A 37 10.92 -5.07 -11.09
CA LYS A 37 11.71 -4.01 -10.46
C LYS A 37 10.92 -2.73 -10.36
N LEU A 38 11.07 -2.04 -9.22
CA LEU A 38 10.44 -0.73 -9.03
C LEU A 38 11.12 0.33 -9.88
N LYS A 39 10.33 1.01 -10.70
CA LYS A 39 10.81 2.07 -11.59
C LYS A 39 10.46 3.46 -11.10
N PHE A 40 9.43 3.58 -10.28
CA PHE A 40 8.96 4.85 -9.76
C PHE A 40 8.25 4.64 -8.42
N LEU A 41 8.47 5.57 -7.50
CA LEU A 41 7.78 5.65 -6.21
C LEU A 41 7.50 7.12 -5.92
N ASN A 42 6.28 7.41 -5.45
CA ASN A 42 5.99 8.77 -5.01
C ASN A 42 6.58 9.02 -3.63
N PRO A 43 6.71 10.30 -3.19
CA PRO A 43 7.33 10.63 -1.91
C PRO A 43 6.63 10.04 -0.68
N ALA A 44 5.37 9.62 -0.82
CA ALA A 44 4.63 9.03 0.29
C ALA A 44 5.31 7.77 0.84
N TRP A 45 6.01 7.01 0.01
CA TRP A 45 6.74 5.83 0.46
C TRP A 45 7.78 6.17 1.53
N GLU A 46 8.56 7.23 1.30
CA GLU A 46 9.52 7.67 2.32
C GLU A 46 8.83 8.23 3.55
N LYS A 47 7.80 9.04 3.36
CA LYS A 47 7.10 9.70 4.46
C LYS A 47 6.37 8.73 5.36
N ILE A 48 5.73 7.74 4.77
CA ILE A 48 4.89 6.79 5.54
C ILE A 48 5.71 5.62 6.04
N LEU A 49 6.48 4.98 5.16
CA LEU A 49 7.23 3.77 5.48
C LEU A 49 8.61 4.05 6.04
N GLY A 50 9.20 5.20 5.69
CA GLY A 50 10.49 5.61 6.18
C GLY A 50 11.68 5.12 5.36
N TYR A 51 11.45 4.30 4.33
CA TYR A 51 12.53 3.80 3.49
C TYR A 51 12.84 4.78 2.37
N PRO A 52 14.12 5.17 2.17
CA PRO A 52 14.48 6.07 1.09
C PRO A 52 14.16 5.46 -0.28
N ALA A 53 13.54 6.25 -1.16
CA ALA A 53 13.15 5.78 -2.48
C ALA A 53 14.34 5.25 -3.28
N LYS A 54 15.49 5.89 -3.16
CA LYS A 54 16.72 5.47 -3.86
C LYS A 54 17.20 4.07 -3.49
N GLU A 55 16.85 3.59 -2.29
CA GLU A 55 17.19 2.24 -1.86
C GLU A 55 16.22 1.20 -2.41
N LEU A 56 15.05 1.64 -2.86
CA LEU A 56 14.00 0.75 -3.35
C LEU A 56 13.96 0.68 -4.88
N LEU A 57 14.38 1.75 -5.55
CA LEU A 57 14.33 1.84 -7.01
C LEU A 57 15.31 0.86 -7.66
N GLU A 58 14.89 0.33 -8.80
CA GLU A 58 15.65 -0.64 -9.60
C GLU A 58 15.93 -1.97 -8.88
N ARG A 59 15.29 -2.20 -7.76
CA ARG A 59 15.37 -3.47 -7.03
C ARG A 59 14.10 -4.30 -7.24
N PRO A 60 14.23 -5.61 -7.30
CA PRO A 60 13.04 -6.47 -7.39
C PRO A 60 12.13 -6.26 -6.19
N LEU A 61 10.86 -5.99 -6.45
CA LEU A 61 9.87 -5.78 -5.39
C LEU A 61 9.76 -7.02 -4.49
N ARG A 62 9.85 -8.20 -5.08
CA ARG A 62 9.79 -9.45 -4.33
C ARG A 62 10.93 -9.57 -3.31
N GLU A 63 12.14 -9.16 -3.70
CA GLU A 63 13.29 -9.16 -2.80
C GLU A 63 13.10 -8.18 -1.65
N LEU A 64 12.60 -7.00 -1.93
CA LEU A 64 12.33 -5.98 -0.92
C LEU A 64 11.30 -6.46 0.10
N MET A 65 10.34 -7.28 -0.33
CA MET A 65 9.28 -7.76 0.54
C MET A 65 9.67 -8.97 1.38
N GLN A 66 10.81 -9.61 1.09
CA GLN A 66 11.26 -10.77 1.86
C GLN A 66 11.45 -10.45 3.33
N GLN A 67 11.89 -9.24 3.67
CA GLN A 67 12.04 -8.80 5.06
C GLN A 67 10.71 -8.66 5.81
N HIS A 68 9.59 -8.58 5.08
CA HIS A 68 8.26 -8.48 5.67
C HIS A 68 7.56 -9.84 5.80
N GLY A 69 8.23 -10.92 5.45
CA GLY A 69 7.74 -12.27 5.61
C GLY A 69 7.08 -12.87 4.38
N GLN A 70 6.67 -14.13 4.52
CA GLN A 70 6.11 -14.91 3.42
C GLN A 70 4.80 -14.33 2.87
N ALA A 71 3.97 -13.77 3.73
CA ALA A 71 2.70 -13.18 3.30
C ALA A 71 2.93 -11.96 2.40
N ALA A 72 3.95 -11.17 2.70
CA ALA A 72 4.31 -10.02 1.87
C ALA A 72 4.84 -10.45 0.50
N VAL A 73 5.63 -11.50 0.48
CA VAL A 73 6.12 -12.08 -0.78
C VAL A 73 4.97 -12.61 -1.62
N ALA A 74 4.00 -13.28 -0.99
CA ALA A 74 2.81 -13.77 -1.67
C ALA A 74 1.96 -12.63 -2.26
N LEU A 75 1.86 -11.51 -1.54
CA LEU A 75 1.19 -10.32 -2.05
C LEU A 75 1.86 -9.82 -3.33
N VAL A 76 3.19 -9.73 -3.33
CA VAL A 76 3.94 -9.27 -4.50
C VAL A 76 3.76 -10.23 -5.67
N ASP A 77 3.79 -11.52 -5.42
CA ASP A 77 3.57 -12.52 -6.47
C ASP A 77 2.20 -12.34 -7.14
N ARG A 78 1.19 -11.99 -6.34
CA ARG A 78 -0.14 -11.69 -6.88
C ARG A 78 -0.19 -10.36 -7.61
N LEU A 79 0.50 -9.33 -7.09
CA LEU A 79 0.57 -8.03 -7.75
C LEU A 79 1.24 -8.11 -9.12
N LEU A 80 2.22 -8.98 -9.26
CA LEU A 80 2.99 -9.11 -10.50
C LEU A 80 2.40 -10.13 -11.47
N ALA A 81 1.42 -10.92 -11.05
CA ALA A 81 0.78 -11.90 -11.91
C ALA A 81 -0.16 -11.24 -12.92
N GLU A 82 -0.26 -11.81 -14.12
CA GLU A 82 -1.13 -11.28 -15.18
C GLU A 82 -2.62 -11.52 -14.94
N ASP A 83 -2.96 -12.26 -13.92
CA ASP A 83 -4.35 -12.54 -13.55
C ASP A 83 -5.07 -11.29 -13.05
N SER A 84 -6.39 -11.37 -12.96
CA SER A 84 -7.18 -10.33 -12.33
C SER A 84 -6.77 -10.18 -10.87
N PHE A 85 -6.79 -8.95 -10.38
CA PHE A 85 -6.38 -8.64 -9.01
C PHE A 85 -7.51 -7.89 -8.32
N ASP A 86 -8.10 -8.52 -7.33
CA ASP A 86 -9.07 -7.85 -6.47
C ASP A 86 -8.32 -7.03 -5.41
N PRO A 87 -8.81 -5.83 -5.08
CA PRO A 87 -8.17 -5.04 -4.02
C PRO A 87 -8.07 -5.84 -2.73
N MET A 88 -6.92 -5.75 -2.08
CA MET A 88 -6.70 -6.51 -0.85
C MET A 88 -6.02 -5.66 0.21
N GLU A 89 -6.36 -5.94 1.46
CA GLU A 89 -5.75 -5.28 2.60
C GLU A 89 -4.49 -6.02 3.03
N PHE A 90 -3.44 -5.26 3.27
CA PHE A 90 -2.19 -5.85 3.75
C PHE A 90 -1.41 -4.82 4.57
N GLY A 91 -0.87 -5.24 5.71
CA GLY A 91 -0.05 -4.40 6.58
C GLY A 91 1.42 -4.49 6.23
N LEU A 92 2.08 -3.33 6.20
CA LEU A 92 3.53 -3.26 6.02
C LEU A 92 4.18 -2.67 7.26
N ARG A 93 5.35 -3.20 7.58
CA ARG A 93 6.16 -2.67 8.67
C ARG A 93 6.95 -1.46 8.17
N CYS A 94 6.78 -0.34 8.85
CA CYS A 94 7.58 0.85 8.61
C CYS A 94 8.99 0.69 9.17
N GLN A 95 9.89 1.58 8.76
CA GLN A 95 11.27 1.55 9.24
C GLN A 95 11.37 1.71 10.76
N ASP A 96 10.44 2.46 11.36
CA ASP A 96 10.39 2.66 12.81
C ASP A 96 9.77 1.48 13.59
N GLY A 97 9.40 0.40 12.90
CA GLY A 97 8.83 -0.80 13.49
C GLY A 97 7.31 -0.80 13.58
N THR A 98 6.63 0.32 13.34
CA THR A 98 5.17 0.36 13.36
C THR A 98 4.60 -0.33 12.13
N ILE A 99 3.38 -0.83 12.25
CA ILE A 99 2.67 -1.46 11.14
C ILE A 99 1.58 -0.53 10.67
N LYS A 100 1.56 -0.29 9.36
CA LYS A 100 0.50 0.48 8.72
C LYS A 100 -0.23 -0.39 7.72
N TRP A 101 -1.55 -0.20 7.64
CA TRP A 101 -2.42 -0.99 6.79
C TRP A 101 -2.78 -0.24 5.54
N PHE A 102 -2.76 -0.95 4.41
CA PHE A 102 -3.05 -0.39 3.11
C PHE A 102 -4.04 -1.26 2.36
N LEU A 103 -4.91 -0.61 1.60
CA LEU A 103 -5.73 -1.29 0.61
C LEU A 103 -4.99 -1.17 -0.72
N TRP A 104 -4.62 -2.31 -1.29
CA TRP A 104 -3.78 -2.38 -2.47
C TRP A 104 -4.61 -2.57 -3.72
N HIS A 105 -4.33 -1.76 -4.72
CA HIS A 105 -4.87 -1.84 -6.06
C HIS A 105 -3.75 -2.00 -7.06
N ARG A 106 -4.06 -2.63 -8.18
CA ARG A 106 -3.11 -2.85 -9.24
C ARG A 106 -3.75 -2.62 -10.59
N ARG A 107 -2.96 -2.10 -11.53
CA ARG A 107 -3.35 -1.99 -12.92
C ARG A 107 -2.21 -2.44 -13.82
N PHE A 108 -2.50 -3.37 -14.71
CA PHE A 108 -1.56 -3.86 -15.71
C PHE A 108 -1.65 -3.03 -16.98
N ASP A 109 -0.50 -2.61 -17.49
CA ASP A 109 -0.39 -1.95 -18.78
C ASP A 109 0.56 -2.75 -19.65
N SER A 110 0.02 -3.67 -20.46
CA SER A 110 0.84 -4.54 -21.30
C SER A 110 1.49 -3.79 -22.45
N GLU A 111 0.90 -2.69 -22.92
CA GLU A 111 1.48 -1.87 -23.97
C GLU A 111 2.80 -1.25 -23.54
N HIS A 112 2.87 -0.75 -22.31
CA HIS A 112 4.06 -0.11 -21.76
C HIS A 112 4.88 -1.04 -20.86
N GLN A 113 4.49 -2.29 -20.74
CA GLN A 113 5.13 -3.28 -19.87
C GLN A 113 5.32 -2.75 -18.45
N ALA A 114 4.26 -2.17 -17.92
CA ALA A 114 4.26 -1.52 -16.62
C ALA A 114 3.12 -2.03 -15.76
N ILE A 115 3.37 -2.06 -14.46
CA ILE A 115 2.39 -2.44 -13.45
C ILE A 115 2.25 -1.25 -12.49
N PHE A 116 1.08 -0.64 -12.47
CA PHE A 116 0.77 0.45 -11.55
C PHE A 116 0.23 -0.12 -10.25
N ILE A 117 0.80 0.33 -9.14
CA ILE A 117 0.45 -0.15 -7.81
C ILE A 117 0.03 1.06 -6.98
N ALA A 118 -1.11 0.95 -6.32
CA ALA A 118 -1.59 1.99 -5.41
C ALA A 118 -1.95 1.37 -4.07
N GLY A 119 -1.43 1.93 -3.00
CA GLY A 119 -1.77 1.53 -1.64
C GLY A 119 -2.41 2.69 -0.90
N TYR A 120 -3.67 2.52 -0.53
CA TYR A 120 -4.40 3.52 0.24
C TYR A 120 -4.22 3.22 1.72
N ASP A 121 -3.76 4.21 2.49
CA ASP A 121 -3.57 4.05 3.93
C ASP A 121 -4.92 3.94 4.63
N ILE A 122 -5.20 2.77 5.18
CA ILE A 122 -6.43 2.48 5.91
C ILE A 122 -6.14 2.19 7.40
N THR A 123 -5.00 2.63 7.90
CA THR A 123 -4.56 2.32 9.27
C THR A 123 -5.58 2.76 10.30
N GLU A 124 -6.08 4.00 10.20
CA GLU A 124 -7.09 4.50 11.13
C GLU A 124 -8.40 3.73 11.05
N GLN A 125 -8.85 3.45 9.85
CA GLN A 125 -10.06 2.65 9.63
C GLN A 125 -9.90 1.25 10.23
N LYS A 126 -8.76 0.63 9.99
CA LYS A 126 -8.46 -0.71 10.50
C LYS A 126 -8.42 -0.73 12.03
N ARG A 127 -7.83 0.30 12.63
CA ARG A 127 -7.80 0.46 14.09
C ARG A 127 -9.21 0.53 14.66
N ARG A 128 -10.09 1.32 14.06
CA ARG A 128 -11.47 1.46 14.49
C ARG A 128 -12.25 0.16 14.40
N GLU A 129 -12.02 -0.59 13.32
CA GLU A 129 -12.65 -1.91 13.14
C GLU A 129 -12.24 -2.87 14.24
N ILE A 130 -10.95 -2.92 14.54
CA ILE A 130 -10.40 -3.80 15.58
C ILE A 130 -10.94 -3.39 16.96
N GLU A 131 -10.94 -2.10 17.27
CA GLU A 131 -11.47 -1.60 18.54
C GLU A 131 -12.96 -1.90 18.69
N SER A 132 -13.72 -1.78 17.61
CA SER A 132 -15.14 -2.11 17.60
C SER A 132 -15.38 -3.60 17.86
N LEU A 133 -14.57 -4.46 17.24
CA LEU A 133 -14.65 -5.90 17.46
C LEU A 133 -14.30 -6.28 18.89
N ILE A 134 -13.28 -5.67 19.45
CA ILE A 134 -12.88 -5.93 20.85
C ILE A 134 -14.01 -5.51 21.79
N ARG A 135 -14.60 -4.34 21.61
CA ARG A 135 -15.72 -3.86 22.43
C ARG A 135 -16.92 -4.80 22.35
N SER A 136 -17.24 -5.22 21.13
CA SER A 136 -18.35 -6.14 20.88
C SER A 136 -18.13 -7.50 21.57
N TYR A 137 -16.90 -7.96 21.60
CA TYR A 137 -16.54 -9.22 22.22
C TYR A 137 -16.50 -9.14 23.74
N GLU A 138 -15.99 -8.05 24.31
CA GLU A 138 -15.89 -7.85 25.77
C GLU A 138 -17.23 -7.57 26.44
N GLY A 139 -18.13 -6.87 25.74
CA GLY A 139 -19.43 -6.51 26.28
C GLY A 139 -20.25 -7.71 26.75
N PRO A 140 -20.50 -8.71 25.93
CA PRO A 140 -21.24 -9.92 26.37
C PRO A 140 -20.51 -10.71 27.46
N ARG A 141 -19.19 -10.75 27.42
CA ARG A 141 -18.39 -11.46 28.44
C ARG A 141 -18.49 -10.80 29.80
N ARG A 142 -18.43 -9.48 29.85
CA ARG A 142 -18.56 -8.72 31.10
C ARG A 142 -19.93 -8.94 31.70
N ALA A 143 -20.96 -8.94 30.89
CA ALA A 143 -22.32 -9.24 31.35
C ALA A 143 -22.42 -10.66 31.90
N GLY A 144 -21.78 -11.64 31.26
CA GLY A 144 -21.71 -13.02 31.72
C GLY A 144 -20.87 -13.19 32.97
N ALA A 145 -19.78 -12.47 33.10
CA ALA A 145 -18.89 -12.55 34.23
C ALA A 145 -19.45 -11.89 35.48
N ALA A 146 -20.39 -10.97 35.32
CA ALA A 146 -21.03 -10.26 36.44
C ALA A 146 -22.08 -11.12 37.15
N ILE A 147 -22.44 -12.22 36.59
CA ILE A 147 -23.36 -13.19 37.17
C ILE A 147 -22.58 -14.21 37.99
#